data_62eeb931f53f9eb2ca16ecafa81c3070
#
_entry.id   62eeb931f53f9eb2ca16ecafa81c3070
#
_cell.length_a   1.000
_cell.length_b   1.000
_cell.length_c   1.000
_cell.angle_alpha   90.00
_cell.angle_beta   90.00
_cell.angle_gamma   90.00
#
_symmetry.space_group_name_H-M   'P 1'
#
loop_
_entity.id
_entity.type
_entity.pdbx_description
1 polymer ?
#
loop_
_entity_poly.entity_id
_entity_poly.type
_entity_poly.pdbx_seq_one_letter_code
_entity_poly.pdbx_strand_id
1 'polypeptide(L)'
;APSFNAVVVAGTKAERRTAIGRAFRADEPTVLITSYDLLRRDVDDYTANEQRFNVMALDEAQYIKNHTTKIAKAVKAVAADHRFALTGTPIENRLSELWSIFDFLMPGLLGSYKRFHERYELPISNARAADGSTAEGRAAAQVNPEAARVSRQLQSLVGVFIKRRLKSQVLTDLPDKLETTLTVRLAGEQRKLYAAHEQRLRMQLEHSEEADFNTSKIRILAELTKLRQICCDPRLLYADAKDQSAKLAAITELVETCVNEGKKALIFSQFTSFLD
;
A
#
# COMPACT_ATOMS: atom_id res chain seq x y z
N ALA A 1 15.18 32.16 -2.91
CA ALA A 1 14.99 30.81 -3.47
C ALA A 1 15.04 30.95 -4.98
N PRO A 2 15.69 30.02 -5.71
CA PRO A 2 15.64 30.07 -7.16
C PRO A 2 14.18 29.99 -7.63
N SER A 3 13.80 30.85 -8.55
CA SER A 3 12.48 30.82 -9.17
C SER A 3 12.47 29.71 -10.23
N PHE A 4 11.63 28.71 -10.06
CA PHE A 4 11.38 27.69 -11.07
C PHE A 4 10.09 28.00 -11.82
N ASN A 5 10.08 27.78 -13.11
CA ASN A 5 8.85 27.74 -13.88
C ASN A 5 8.15 26.39 -13.62
N ALA A 6 6.96 26.42 -13.01
CA ALA A 6 6.19 25.20 -12.71
C ALA A 6 5.08 25.01 -13.76
N VAL A 7 5.10 23.87 -14.44
CA VAL A 7 4.13 23.49 -15.46
C VAL A 7 3.35 22.26 -15.00
N VAL A 8 2.05 22.42 -14.77
CA VAL A 8 1.15 21.30 -14.46
C VAL A 8 0.66 20.67 -15.75
N VAL A 9 0.95 19.39 -15.93
CA VAL A 9 0.53 18.61 -17.12
C VAL A 9 -0.87 18.06 -16.85
N ALA A 10 -1.89 18.77 -17.36
CA ALA A 10 -3.32 18.44 -17.18
C ALA A 10 -4.13 18.76 -18.43
N GLY A 11 -5.41 18.43 -18.43
CA GLY A 11 -6.34 18.72 -19.54
C GLY A 11 -6.38 17.63 -20.61
N THR A 12 -6.68 18.04 -21.83
CA THR A 12 -6.76 17.14 -23.00
C THR A 12 -5.37 16.62 -23.42
N LYS A 13 -5.33 15.55 -24.20
CA LYS A 13 -4.06 15.00 -24.69
C LYS A 13 -3.23 16.03 -25.47
N ALA A 14 -3.87 16.88 -26.27
CA ALA A 14 -3.19 17.92 -27.06
C ALA A 14 -2.57 18.99 -26.16
N GLU A 15 -3.29 19.44 -25.13
CA GLU A 15 -2.79 20.41 -24.15
C GLU A 15 -1.60 19.87 -23.38
N ARG A 16 -1.68 18.63 -22.91
CA ARG A 16 -0.59 17.97 -22.18
C ARG A 16 0.67 17.82 -23.04
N ARG A 17 0.52 17.35 -24.29
CA ARG A 17 1.63 17.27 -25.26
C ARG A 17 2.28 18.63 -25.51
N THR A 18 1.47 19.69 -25.64
CA THR A 18 1.97 21.05 -25.82
C THR A 18 2.74 21.52 -24.57
N ALA A 19 2.22 21.25 -23.37
CA ALA A 19 2.87 21.58 -22.11
C ALA A 19 4.23 20.88 -21.95
N ILE A 20 4.29 19.58 -22.23
CA ILE A 20 5.53 18.79 -22.20
C ILE A 20 6.54 19.34 -23.21
N GLY A 21 6.14 19.54 -24.46
CA GLY A 21 7.02 20.06 -25.51
C GLY A 21 7.50 21.49 -25.25
N ARG A 22 6.71 22.32 -24.56
CA ARG A 22 7.14 23.67 -24.14
C ARG A 22 8.19 23.60 -23.06
N ALA A 23 8.01 22.73 -22.07
CA ALA A 23 8.95 22.58 -20.97
C ALA A 23 10.33 22.10 -21.42
N PHE A 24 10.39 21.19 -22.41
CA PHE A 24 11.67 20.76 -22.96
C PHE A 24 12.39 21.80 -23.82
N ARG A 25 11.69 22.82 -24.29
CA ARG A 25 12.26 23.93 -25.08
C ARG A 25 12.49 25.20 -24.26
N ALA A 26 12.16 25.17 -22.98
CA ALA A 26 12.35 26.31 -22.11
C ALA A 26 13.85 26.51 -21.80
N ASP A 27 14.31 27.75 -21.89
CA ASP A 27 15.67 28.13 -21.51
C ASP A 27 15.83 28.27 -19.99
N GLU A 28 14.71 28.40 -19.27
CA GLU A 28 14.67 28.53 -17.82
C GLU A 28 14.46 27.19 -17.12
N PRO A 29 14.99 27.03 -15.87
CA PRO A 29 14.74 25.84 -15.08
C PRO A 29 13.23 25.60 -14.91
N THR A 30 12.71 24.50 -15.46
CA THR A 30 11.29 24.19 -15.51
C THR A 30 11.01 22.88 -14.79
N VAL A 31 9.97 22.89 -13.92
CA VAL A 31 9.47 21.71 -13.22
C VAL A 31 8.16 21.28 -13.85
N LEU A 32 8.13 20.05 -14.37
CA LEU A 32 6.90 19.41 -14.83
C LEU A 32 6.26 18.66 -13.68
N ILE A 33 4.98 18.91 -13.42
CA ILE A 33 4.19 18.22 -12.40
C ILE A 33 3.10 17.42 -13.10
N THR A 34 3.10 16.10 -12.90
CA THR A 34 2.12 15.21 -13.52
C THR A 34 1.71 14.07 -12.57
N SER A 35 0.60 13.41 -12.84
CA SER A 35 0.19 12.22 -12.13
C SER A 35 0.73 10.94 -12.78
N TYR A 36 0.82 9.85 -12.02
CA TYR A 36 1.23 8.54 -12.53
C TYR A 36 0.41 8.05 -13.71
N ASP A 37 -0.91 8.26 -13.66
CA ASP A 37 -1.80 7.84 -14.74
C ASP A 37 -1.63 8.68 -16.01
N LEU A 38 -1.42 9.97 -15.90
CA LEU A 38 -1.17 10.84 -17.05
C LEU A 38 0.19 10.52 -17.67
N LEU A 39 1.24 10.37 -16.85
CA LEU A 39 2.56 9.96 -17.36
C LEU A 39 2.46 8.63 -18.12
N ARG A 40 1.75 7.64 -17.57
CA ARG A 40 1.55 6.34 -18.27
C ARG A 40 0.83 6.49 -19.61
N ARG A 41 -0.12 7.42 -19.73
CA ARG A 41 -0.86 7.67 -20.98
C ARG A 41 -0.03 8.40 -22.01
N ASP A 42 0.85 9.25 -21.56
CA ASP A 42 1.62 10.18 -22.40
C ASP A 42 3.12 9.82 -22.43
N VAL A 43 3.49 8.57 -22.09
CA VAL A 43 4.88 8.14 -21.95
C VAL A 43 5.71 8.42 -23.20
N ASP A 44 5.12 8.27 -24.39
CA ASP A 44 5.78 8.53 -25.66
C ASP A 44 6.19 9.99 -25.82
N ASP A 45 5.41 10.93 -25.26
CA ASP A 45 5.73 12.37 -25.29
C ASP A 45 6.89 12.71 -24.34
N TYR A 46 7.12 11.92 -23.27
CA TYR A 46 8.24 12.07 -22.33
C TYR A 46 9.52 11.38 -22.80
N THR A 47 9.41 10.38 -23.66
CA THR A 47 10.56 9.61 -24.17
C THR A 47 10.93 9.95 -25.61
N ALA A 48 10.18 10.86 -26.26
CA ALA A 48 10.44 11.30 -27.61
C ALA A 48 11.82 11.99 -27.75
N ASN A 49 12.49 11.79 -28.87
CA ASN A 49 13.76 12.47 -29.22
C ASN A 49 14.89 12.31 -28.17
N GLU A 50 14.96 11.15 -27.49
CA GLU A 50 15.98 10.89 -26.45
C GLU A 50 16.01 11.94 -25.32
N GLN A 51 14.88 12.57 -25.05
CA GLN A 51 14.75 13.58 -24.02
C GLN A 51 15.13 13.02 -22.65
N ARG A 52 15.85 13.83 -21.88
CA ARG A 52 16.36 13.44 -20.56
C ARG A 52 16.09 14.54 -19.55
N PHE A 53 15.64 14.17 -18.38
CA PHE A 53 15.47 15.08 -17.25
C PHE A 53 16.74 15.12 -16.40
N ASN A 54 17.07 16.28 -15.86
CA ASN A 54 18.13 16.38 -14.84
C ASN A 54 17.71 15.66 -13.56
N VAL A 55 16.44 15.84 -13.15
CA VAL A 55 15.91 15.26 -11.91
C VAL A 55 14.51 14.70 -12.17
N MET A 56 14.26 13.50 -11.67
CA MET A 56 12.92 12.92 -11.59
C MET A 56 12.63 12.51 -10.14
N ALA A 57 11.58 13.07 -9.57
CA ALA A 57 11.12 12.74 -8.22
C ALA A 57 9.74 12.09 -8.27
N LEU A 58 9.59 10.98 -7.56
CA LEU A 58 8.32 10.30 -7.37
C LEU A 58 7.83 10.58 -5.95
N ASP A 59 6.67 11.19 -5.82
CA ASP A 59 5.94 11.20 -4.56
C ASP A 59 5.03 9.98 -4.49
N GLU A 60 4.80 9.45 -3.27
CA GLU A 60 4.06 8.21 -3.06
C GLU A 60 4.57 7.05 -3.96
N ALA A 61 5.88 6.81 -3.91
CA ALA A 61 6.55 5.85 -4.79
C ALA A 61 6.02 4.40 -4.70
N GLN A 62 5.17 4.07 -3.73
CA GLN A 62 4.49 2.77 -3.68
C GLN A 62 3.60 2.51 -4.89
N TYR A 63 3.24 3.51 -5.68
CA TYR A 63 2.55 3.30 -6.97
C TYR A 63 3.35 2.46 -7.96
N ILE A 64 4.67 2.44 -7.85
CA ILE A 64 5.55 1.62 -8.71
C ILE A 64 6.09 0.35 -8.00
N LYS A 65 5.58 -0.01 -6.82
CA LYS A 65 6.03 -1.18 -6.06
C LYS A 65 5.90 -2.51 -6.80
N ASN A 66 4.92 -2.63 -7.67
CA ASN A 66 4.78 -3.78 -8.56
C ASN A 66 5.39 -3.46 -9.93
N HIS A 67 6.56 -4.05 -10.21
CA HIS A 67 7.34 -3.84 -11.43
C HIS A 67 6.62 -4.28 -12.72
N THR A 68 5.60 -5.14 -12.62
CA THR A 68 4.87 -5.66 -13.79
C THR A 68 3.82 -4.68 -14.31
N THR A 69 3.41 -3.70 -13.52
CA THR A 69 2.35 -2.76 -13.87
C THR A 69 2.75 -1.82 -15.01
N LYS A 70 1.76 -1.38 -15.79
CA LYS A 70 1.97 -0.39 -16.86
C LYS A 70 2.53 0.93 -16.33
N ILE A 71 2.12 1.33 -15.10
CA ILE A 71 2.62 2.55 -14.44
C ILE A 71 4.12 2.41 -14.16
N ALA A 72 4.53 1.32 -13.50
CA ALA A 72 5.94 1.11 -13.17
C ALA A 72 6.82 1.07 -14.42
N LYS A 73 6.36 0.43 -15.49
CA LYS A 73 7.07 0.38 -16.78
C LYS A 73 7.20 1.77 -17.42
N ALA A 74 6.12 2.55 -17.43
CA ALA A 74 6.12 3.89 -17.99
C ALA A 74 7.06 4.84 -17.22
N VAL A 75 7.00 4.82 -15.88
CA VAL A 75 7.88 5.63 -15.03
C VAL A 75 9.35 5.28 -15.26
N LYS A 76 9.69 4.00 -15.37
CA LYS A 76 11.07 3.54 -15.60
C LYS A 76 11.59 3.85 -17.00
N ALA A 77 10.71 3.99 -17.99
CA ALA A 77 11.07 4.34 -19.35
C ALA A 77 11.56 5.78 -19.49
N VAL A 78 11.14 6.69 -18.61
CA VAL A 78 11.56 8.09 -18.64
C VAL A 78 13.02 8.22 -18.21
N ALA A 79 13.86 8.81 -19.05
CA ALA A 79 15.27 9.02 -18.78
C ALA A 79 15.48 10.20 -17.82
N ALA A 80 16.29 9.99 -16.77
CA ALA A 80 16.68 11.05 -15.84
C ALA A 80 18.08 10.78 -15.28
N ASP A 81 18.84 11.86 -14.99
CA ASP A 81 20.18 11.76 -14.41
C ASP A 81 20.13 11.43 -12.92
N HIS A 82 19.26 12.12 -12.21
CA HIS A 82 19.05 11.92 -10.78
C HIS A 82 17.62 11.48 -10.52
N ARG A 83 17.44 10.47 -9.66
CA ARG A 83 16.12 9.91 -9.36
C ARG A 83 15.92 9.87 -7.86
N PHE A 84 14.74 10.32 -7.42
CA PHE A 84 14.31 10.31 -6.04
C PHE A 84 12.96 9.61 -5.91
N ALA A 85 12.77 8.89 -4.81
CA ALA A 85 11.51 8.23 -4.48
C ALA A 85 11.14 8.57 -3.04
N LEU A 86 10.00 9.22 -2.86
CA LEU A 86 9.43 9.55 -1.55
C LEU A 86 8.24 8.62 -1.30
N THR A 87 8.17 8.07 -0.09
CA THR A 87 7.05 7.22 0.33
C THR A 87 6.85 7.33 1.83
N GLY A 88 5.60 7.47 2.24
CA GLY A 88 5.21 7.42 3.66
C GLY A 88 5.06 5.98 4.18
N THR A 89 4.90 5.01 3.29
CA THR A 89 4.81 3.60 3.66
C THR A 89 6.17 2.93 3.51
N PRO A 90 6.76 2.43 4.61
CA PRO A 90 7.97 1.61 4.49
C PRO A 90 7.66 0.38 3.64
N ILE A 91 8.71 -0.22 3.08
CA ILE A 91 8.64 -1.46 2.30
C ILE A 91 8.21 -2.57 3.27
N GLU A 92 6.89 -2.81 3.39
CA GLU A 92 6.34 -3.57 4.51
C GLU A 92 6.19 -5.06 4.23
N ASN A 93 5.91 -5.45 2.97
CA ASN A 93 5.38 -6.79 2.76
C ASN A 93 6.22 -7.72 1.88
N ARG A 94 6.93 -7.20 0.89
CA ARG A 94 7.68 -8.03 -0.06
C ARG A 94 8.98 -7.37 -0.51
N LEU A 95 10.03 -8.16 -0.58
CA LEU A 95 11.31 -7.71 -1.12
C LEU A 95 11.24 -7.33 -2.61
N SER A 96 10.28 -7.89 -3.35
CA SER A 96 9.97 -7.49 -4.73
C SER A 96 9.56 -6.02 -4.85
N GLU A 97 8.91 -5.45 -3.82
CA GLU A 97 8.56 -4.02 -3.79
C GLU A 97 9.82 -3.14 -3.67
N LEU A 98 10.76 -3.54 -2.81
CA LEU A 98 12.08 -2.92 -2.70
C LEU A 98 12.82 -2.95 -4.03
N TRP A 99 12.87 -4.12 -4.66
CA TRP A 99 13.53 -4.28 -5.95
C TRP A 99 12.95 -3.32 -6.99
N SER A 100 11.63 -3.21 -7.08
CA SER A 100 10.98 -2.36 -8.08
C SER A 100 11.31 -0.87 -7.89
N ILE A 101 11.38 -0.39 -6.65
CA ILE A 101 11.75 1.00 -6.35
C ILE A 101 13.24 1.23 -6.66
N PHE A 102 14.12 0.28 -6.30
CA PHE A 102 15.54 0.41 -6.59
C PHE A 102 15.88 0.26 -8.08
N ASP A 103 15.11 -0.53 -8.82
CA ASP A 103 15.23 -0.61 -10.28
C ASP A 103 14.85 0.71 -10.99
N PHE A 104 13.96 1.51 -10.36
CA PHE A 104 13.74 2.89 -10.79
C PHE A 104 14.89 3.81 -10.35
N LEU A 105 15.30 3.80 -9.08
CA LEU A 105 16.30 4.72 -8.54
C LEU A 105 17.67 4.51 -9.18
N MET A 106 18.13 3.27 -9.26
CA MET A 106 19.44 2.85 -9.72
C MET A 106 19.34 1.56 -10.53
N PRO A 107 18.98 1.67 -11.82
CA PRO A 107 18.85 0.51 -12.69
C PRO A 107 20.11 -0.37 -12.67
N GLY A 108 19.92 -1.65 -12.41
CA GLY A 108 21.01 -2.62 -12.38
C GLY A 108 21.71 -2.83 -11.03
N LEU A 109 21.53 -1.96 -10.03
CA LEU A 109 22.17 -2.11 -8.70
C LEU A 109 21.84 -3.46 -8.05
N LEU A 110 20.58 -3.87 -8.10
CA LEU A 110 20.11 -5.14 -7.55
C LEU A 110 20.06 -6.29 -8.58
N GLY A 111 20.54 -6.05 -9.80
CA GLY A 111 20.49 -7.01 -10.90
C GLY A 111 19.09 -7.24 -11.44
N SER A 112 18.90 -8.28 -12.28
CA SER A 112 17.58 -8.65 -12.79
C SER A 112 16.68 -9.15 -11.66
N TYR A 113 15.35 -8.99 -11.82
CA TYR A 113 14.39 -9.48 -10.81
C TYR A 113 14.56 -10.97 -10.52
N LYS A 114 14.81 -11.80 -11.53
CA LYS A 114 15.06 -13.23 -11.35
C LYS A 114 16.23 -13.50 -10.40
N ARG A 115 17.38 -12.84 -10.63
CA ARG A 115 18.57 -12.97 -9.75
C ARG A 115 18.32 -12.46 -8.35
N PHE A 116 17.58 -11.34 -8.23
CA PHE A 116 17.20 -10.78 -6.93
C PHE A 116 16.29 -11.71 -6.15
N HIS A 117 15.29 -12.28 -6.81
CA HIS A 117 14.36 -13.25 -6.23
C HIS A 117 15.10 -14.49 -5.70
N GLU A 118 15.96 -15.08 -6.52
CA GLU A 118 16.75 -16.27 -6.15
C GLU A 118 17.74 -15.98 -5.01
N ARG A 119 18.41 -14.82 -5.05
CA ARG A 119 19.49 -14.48 -4.11
C ARG A 119 19.00 -13.93 -2.78
N TYR A 120 17.93 -13.15 -2.77
CA TYR A 120 17.48 -12.41 -1.59
C TYR A 120 16.06 -12.81 -1.15
N GLU A 121 15.09 -12.85 -2.06
CA GLU A 121 13.69 -13.02 -1.69
C GLU A 121 13.39 -14.45 -1.22
N LEU A 122 13.82 -15.47 -1.94
CA LEU A 122 13.60 -16.86 -1.58
C LEU A 122 14.23 -17.25 -0.21
N PRO A 123 15.52 -16.98 0.05
CA PRO A 123 16.12 -17.35 1.33
C PRO A 123 15.46 -16.66 2.52
N ILE A 124 15.07 -15.39 2.38
CA ILE A 124 14.45 -14.62 3.46
C ILE A 124 12.99 -15.02 3.67
N SER A 125 12.22 -15.29 2.59
CA SER A 125 10.82 -15.70 2.70
C SER A 125 10.66 -17.11 3.25
N ASN A 126 11.52 -18.06 2.85
CA ASN A 126 11.50 -19.43 3.34
C ASN A 126 11.79 -19.48 4.84
N ALA A 127 12.72 -18.65 5.33
CA ALA A 127 13.00 -18.55 6.76
C ALA A 127 11.80 -18.01 7.55
N ARG A 128 11.04 -17.05 7.00
CA ARG A 128 9.81 -16.52 7.62
C ARG A 128 8.65 -17.52 7.61
N ALA A 129 8.54 -18.35 6.56
CA ALA A 129 7.50 -19.36 6.46
C ALA A 129 7.72 -20.51 7.46
N ALA A 130 8.98 -20.88 7.72
CA ALA A 130 9.34 -21.88 8.72
C ALA A 130 9.03 -21.43 10.16
N ASP A 131 9.00 -20.12 10.42
CA ASP A 131 8.76 -19.50 11.73
C ASP A 131 7.26 -19.40 12.09
N GLY A 132 6.37 -19.57 11.12
CA GLY A 132 4.92 -19.26 11.24
C GLY A 132 4.04 -20.39 11.78
N SER A 133 4.57 -21.54 12.18
CA SER A 133 3.73 -22.71 12.44
C SER A 133 3.26 -22.93 13.89
N THR A 134 3.80 -22.27 14.92
CA THR A 134 3.24 -22.30 16.28
C THR A 134 3.62 -21.10 17.12
N ALA A 135 2.69 -20.68 18.02
CA ALA A 135 2.91 -19.56 18.97
C ALA A 135 4.05 -19.82 19.97
N GLU A 136 4.43 -21.07 20.17
CA GLU A 136 5.55 -21.51 21.01
C GLU A 136 6.90 -21.49 20.27
N GLY A 137 6.91 -21.51 18.94
CA GLY A 137 8.12 -21.42 18.10
C GLY A 137 8.79 -20.04 18.11
N ARG A 138 8.06 -18.98 18.54
CA ARG A 138 8.63 -17.61 18.61
C ARG A 138 9.77 -17.43 19.60
N ALA A 139 9.88 -18.31 20.60
CA ALA A 139 10.95 -18.27 21.61
C ALA A 139 12.18 -19.09 21.21
N ALA A 140 12.06 -19.96 20.21
CA ALA A 140 13.11 -20.90 19.77
C ALA A 140 13.51 -20.71 18.29
N ALA A 141 13.15 -19.58 17.65
CA ALA A 141 13.54 -19.27 16.29
C ALA A 141 15.07 -19.18 16.21
N GLN A 142 15.69 -20.30 15.92
CA GLN A 142 17.04 -20.31 15.36
C GLN A 142 16.95 -19.53 14.05
N VAL A 143 17.29 -18.25 14.10
CA VAL A 143 17.39 -17.36 12.93
C VAL A 143 18.23 -18.12 11.91
N ASN A 144 17.61 -18.55 10.80
CA ASN A 144 18.35 -19.22 9.74
C ASN A 144 19.57 -18.35 9.43
N PRO A 145 20.81 -18.80 9.75
CA PRO A 145 21.99 -17.96 9.68
C PRO A 145 22.26 -17.45 8.26
N GLU A 146 21.81 -18.21 7.28
CA GLU A 146 21.91 -17.82 5.87
C GLU A 146 20.94 -16.67 5.54
N ALA A 147 19.68 -16.75 5.95
CA ALA A 147 18.69 -15.69 5.75
C ALA A 147 19.12 -14.41 6.46
N ALA A 148 19.65 -14.52 7.67
CA ALA A 148 20.19 -13.37 8.40
C ALA A 148 21.40 -12.73 7.72
N ARG A 149 22.28 -13.56 7.16
CA ARG A 149 23.45 -13.09 6.40
C ARG A 149 23.00 -12.36 5.12
N VAL A 150 22.10 -12.96 4.37
CA VAL A 150 21.55 -12.41 3.12
C VAL A 150 20.79 -11.10 3.38
N SER A 151 19.99 -11.05 4.45
CA SER A 151 19.26 -9.84 4.86
C SER A 151 20.22 -8.70 5.21
N ARG A 152 21.26 -8.96 6.00
CA ARG A 152 22.31 -7.97 6.33
C ARG A 152 23.05 -7.48 5.09
N GLN A 153 23.38 -8.38 4.16
CA GLN A 153 24.02 -8.02 2.91
C GLN A 153 23.16 -7.08 2.06
N LEU A 154 21.87 -7.39 1.92
CA LEU A 154 20.92 -6.52 1.21
C LEU A 154 20.78 -5.17 1.91
N GLN A 155 20.64 -5.17 3.23
CA GLN A 155 20.52 -3.93 4.02
C GLN A 155 21.76 -3.06 3.92
N SER A 156 22.97 -3.62 3.92
CA SER A 156 24.20 -2.87 3.72
C SER A 156 24.28 -2.26 2.32
N LEU A 157 23.79 -2.97 1.31
CA LEU A 157 23.81 -2.50 -0.08
C LEU A 157 22.83 -1.34 -0.31
N VAL A 158 21.61 -1.41 0.24
CA VAL A 158 20.56 -0.40 -0.03
C VAL A 158 20.47 0.68 1.05
N GLY A 159 20.94 0.39 2.27
CA GLY A 159 20.73 1.23 3.44
C GLY A 159 21.33 2.63 3.32
N VAL A 160 22.45 2.78 2.61
CA VAL A 160 23.12 4.08 2.37
C VAL A 160 22.27 5.02 1.50
N PHE A 161 21.34 4.50 0.75
CA PHE A 161 20.45 5.26 -0.13
C PHE A 161 19.07 5.52 0.47
N ILE A 162 18.77 4.97 1.66
CA ILE A 162 17.47 5.09 2.32
C ILE A 162 17.60 6.05 3.50
N LYS A 163 16.77 7.10 3.50
CA LYS A 163 16.61 8.00 4.64
C LYS A 163 15.21 7.88 5.21
N ARG A 164 15.07 7.25 6.37
CA ARG A 164 13.81 7.15 7.11
C ARG A 164 13.78 8.16 8.26
N ARG A 165 12.68 8.92 8.37
CA ARG A 165 12.40 9.81 9.50
C ARG A 165 11.07 9.42 10.11
N LEU A 166 11.03 9.27 11.42
CA LEU A 166 9.78 9.06 12.16
C LEU A 166 9.19 10.42 12.54
N LYS A 167 7.86 10.52 12.60
CA LYS A 167 7.18 11.74 13.04
C LYS A 167 7.66 12.22 14.41
N SER A 168 7.83 11.28 15.35
CA SER A 168 8.34 11.56 16.71
C SER A 168 9.77 12.15 16.75
N GLN A 169 10.56 11.93 15.70
CA GLN A 169 11.92 12.48 15.61
C GLN A 169 11.98 13.88 15.00
N VAL A 170 10.93 14.29 14.28
CA VAL A 170 10.94 15.54 13.49
C VAL A 170 9.93 16.55 14.05
N LEU A 171 8.80 16.08 14.57
CA LEU A 171 7.71 16.91 15.10
C LEU A 171 7.64 16.75 16.62
N THR A 172 8.63 17.30 17.30
CA THR A 172 8.75 17.25 18.78
C THR A 172 7.66 18.02 19.50
N ASP A 173 7.02 18.97 18.81
CA ASP A 173 5.96 19.83 19.38
C ASP A 173 4.56 19.18 19.33
N LEU A 174 4.42 18.00 18.68
CA LEU A 174 3.16 17.28 18.66
C LEU A 174 3.02 16.44 19.95
N PRO A 175 1.81 16.48 20.57
CA PRO A 175 1.51 15.59 21.68
C PRO A 175 1.55 14.12 21.23
N ASP A 176 1.80 13.25 22.18
CA ASP A 176 1.78 11.81 21.93
C ASP A 176 0.41 11.36 21.39
N LYS A 177 0.45 10.42 20.45
CA LYS A 177 -0.76 9.80 19.91
C LYS A 177 -1.38 8.88 20.97
N LEU A 178 -2.58 9.21 21.41
CA LEU A 178 -3.36 8.34 22.27
C LEU A 178 -4.17 7.37 21.40
N GLU A 179 -3.97 6.07 21.60
CA GLU A 179 -4.73 5.02 20.92
C GLU A 179 -5.61 4.28 21.95
N THR A 180 -6.92 4.25 21.66
CA THR A 180 -7.89 3.53 22.49
C THR A 180 -8.64 2.52 21.62
N THR A 181 -8.74 1.27 22.09
CA THR A 181 -9.51 0.23 21.43
C THR A 181 -10.86 0.07 22.13
N LEU A 182 -11.94 0.39 21.42
CA LEU A 182 -13.29 0.13 21.89
C LEU A 182 -13.79 -1.20 21.35
N THR A 183 -14.11 -2.13 22.24
CA THR A 183 -14.66 -3.45 21.87
C THR A 183 -16.15 -3.46 22.10
N VAL A 184 -16.91 -3.75 21.05
CA VAL A 184 -18.38 -3.90 21.11
C VAL A 184 -18.78 -5.35 20.88
N ARG A 185 -19.80 -5.81 21.63
CA ARG A 185 -20.33 -7.17 21.48
C ARG A 185 -21.51 -7.17 20.52
N LEU A 186 -21.52 -8.14 19.60
CA LEU A 186 -22.64 -8.35 18.72
C LEU A 186 -23.85 -8.84 19.53
N ALA A 187 -25.03 -8.30 19.25
CA ALA A 187 -26.28 -8.65 19.96
C ALA A 187 -27.40 -8.98 18.94
N GLY A 188 -28.53 -9.47 19.42
CA GLY A 188 -29.74 -9.65 18.64
C GLY A 188 -29.58 -10.45 17.35
N GLU A 189 -30.15 -9.92 16.29
CA GLU A 189 -30.11 -10.48 14.93
C GLU A 189 -28.69 -10.48 14.37
N GLN A 190 -27.91 -9.43 14.62
CA GLN A 190 -26.54 -9.31 14.16
C GLN A 190 -25.67 -10.49 14.63
N ARG A 191 -25.81 -10.91 15.88
CA ARG A 191 -25.10 -12.07 16.44
C ARG A 191 -25.53 -13.37 15.77
N LYS A 192 -26.83 -13.56 15.49
CA LYS A 192 -27.36 -14.75 14.82
C LYS A 192 -26.83 -14.87 13.40
N LEU A 193 -26.84 -13.78 12.66
CA LEU A 193 -26.30 -13.73 11.29
C LEU A 193 -24.79 -14.04 11.28
N TYR A 194 -24.03 -13.46 12.19
CA TYR A 194 -22.61 -13.74 12.31
C TYR A 194 -22.35 -15.23 12.58
N ALA A 195 -23.05 -15.83 13.55
CA ALA A 195 -22.90 -17.24 13.90
C ALA A 195 -23.25 -18.17 12.71
N ALA A 196 -24.30 -17.86 11.96
CA ALA A 196 -24.67 -18.64 10.77
C ALA A 196 -23.60 -18.61 9.69
N HIS A 197 -23.01 -17.45 9.41
CA HIS A 197 -21.90 -17.31 8.45
C HIS A 197 -20.61 -17.97 8.96
N GLU A 198 -20.32 -17.86 10.26
CA GLU A 198 -19.17 -18.53 10.87
C GLU A 198 -19.29 -20.06 10.73
N GLN A 199 -20.46 -20.62 11.03
CA GLN A 199 -20.69 -22.06 10.88
C GLN A 199 -20.56 -22.50 9.42
N ARG A 200 -21.09 -21.74 8.48
CA ARG A 200 -20.94 -22.00 7.05
C ARG A 200 -19.48 -22.00 6.62
N LEU A 201 -18.70 -21.04 7.09
CA LEU A 201 -17.27 -20.95 6.80
C LEU A 201 -16.50 -22.17 7.37
N ARG A 202 -16.83 -22.59 8.60
CA ARG A 202 -16.23 -23.80 9.21
C ARG A 202 -16.51 -25.04 8.37
N MET A 203 -17.76 -25.27 7.95
CA MET A 203 -18.13 -26.38 7.08
C MET A 203 -17.39 -26.35 5.74
N GLN A 204 -17.20 -25.18 5.15
CA GLN A 204 -16.43 -25.03 3.91
C GLN A 204 -14.95 -25.36 4.09
N LEU A 205 -14.36 -25.02 5.24
CA LEU A 205 -12.98 -25.34 5.55
C LEU A 205 -12.78 -26.84 5.79
N GLU A 206 -13.71 -27.50 6.47
CA GLU A 206 -13.67 -28.95 6.75
C GLU A 206 -13.84 -29.81 5.49
N HIS A 207 -14.54 -29.32 4.46
CA HIS A 207 -14.79 -30.02 3.20
C HIS A 207 -13.87 -29.60 2.05
N SER A 208 -12.91 -28.70 2.29
CA SER A 208 -11.96 -28.30 1.25
C SER A 208 -10.85 -29.34 1.10
N GLU A 209 -10.98 -30.22 0.10
CA GLU A 209 -9.90 -31.10 -0.34
C GLU A 209 -8.79 -30.29 -1.00
N GLU A 210 -7.52 -30.75 -0.87
CA GLU A 210 -6.31 -30.04 -1.36
C GLU A 210 -6.28 -29.78 -2.87
N ALA A 211 -7.12 -30.48 -3.64
CA ALA A 211 -7.11 -30.44 -5.10
C ALA A 211 -7.63 -29.13 -5.72
N ASP A 212 -8.38 -28.30 -4.98
CA ASP A 212 -8.98 -27.06 -5.52
C ASP A 212 -8.66 -25.81 -4.69
N PHE A 213 -7.40 -25.70 -4.30
CA PHE A 213 -6.89 -24.71 -3.35
C PHE A 213 -7.16 -23.24 -3.74
N ASN A 214 -7.09 -22.90 -5.03
CA ASN A 214 -7.29 -21.51 -5.48
C ASN A 214 -8.77 -21.10 -5.44
N THR A 215 -9.67 -21.98 -5.87
CA THR A 215 -11.12 -21.75 -5.83
C THR A 215 -11.63 -21.68 -4.38
N SER A 216 -11.11 -22.55 -3.52
CA SER A 216 -11.41 -22.55 -2.08
C SER A 216 -10.95 -21.27 -1.40
N LYS A 217 -9.78 -20.72 -1.72
CA LYS A 217 -9.30 -19.43 -1.18
C LYS A 217 -10.24 -18.26 -1.50
N ILE A 218 -10.72 -18.17 -2.74
CA ILE A 218 -11.62 -17.09 -3.15
C ILE A 218 -12.93 -17.15 -2.37
N ARG A 219 -13.50 -18.36 -2.19
CA ARG A 219 -14.71 -18.56 -1.41
C ARG A 219 -14.53 -18.20 0.07
N ILE A 220 -13.43 -18.64 0.68
CA ILE A 220 -13.06 -18.31 2.06
C ILE A 220 -12.95 -16.78 2.24
N LEU A 221 -12.22 -16.10 1.34
CA LEU A 221 -12.09 -14.64 1.37
C LEU A 221 -13.44 -13.92 1.22
N ALA A 222 -14.34 -14.45 0.38
CA ALA A 222 -15.68 -13.90 0.24
C ALA A 222 -16.48 -14.04 1.53
N GLU A 223 -16.46 -15.20 2.19
CA GLU A 223 -17.16 -15.40 3.47
C GLU A 223 -16.53 -14.56 4.60
N LEU A 224 -15.20 -14.44 4.67
CA LEU A 224 -14.53 -13.54 5.61
C LEU A 224 -14.94 -12.07 5.38
N THR A 225 -15.11 -11.67 4.12
CA THR A 225 -15.61 -10.33 3.80
C THR A 225 -17.02 -10.11 4.29
N LYS A 226 -17.92 -11.08 4.12
CA LYS A 226 -19.29 -11.03 4.65
C LYS A 226 -19.32 -10.94 6.18
N LEU A 227 -18.53 -11.75 6.88
CA LEU A 227 -18.37 -11.68 8.34
C LEU A 227 -17.94 -10.28 8.78
N ARG A 228 -16.99 -9.66 8.07
CA ARG A 228 -16.55 -8.30 8.36
C ARG A 228 -17.65 -7.26 8.09
N GLN A 229 -18.44 -7.43 7.04
CA GLN A 229 -19.59 -6.59 6.74
C GLN A 229 -20.65 -6.70 7.84
N ILE A 230 -21.00 -7.92 8.27
CA ILE A 230 -21.93 -8.14 9.38
C ILE A 230 -21.43 -7.48 10.67
N CYS A 231 -20.13 -7.54 10.96
CA CYS A 231 -19.54 -6.85 12.11
C CYS A 231 -19.62 -5.32 12.02
N CYS A 232 -19.64 -4.75 10.81
CA CYS A 232 -19.86 -3.32 10.61
C CYS A 232 -21.34 -2.96 10.74
N ASP A 233 -22.16 -3.51 9.85
CA ASP A 233 -23.61 -3.37 9.86
C ASP A 233 -24.24 -4.53 9.05
N PRO A 234 -25.19 -5.29 9.61
CA PRO A 234 -25.88 -6.33 8.87
C PRO A 234 -26.54 -5.84 7.58
N ARG A 235 -26.99 -4.59 7.54
CA ARG A 235 -27.65 -3.97 6.36
C ARG A 235 -26.72 -3.87 5.15
N LEU A 236 -25.41 -3.98 5.31
CA LEU A 236 -24.48 -4.07 4.19
C LEU A 236 -24.66 -5.34 3.34
N LEU A 237 -25.30 -6.39 3.90
CA LEU A 237 -25.61 -7.64 3.20
C LEU A 237 -27.13 -7.90 3.10
N TYR A 238 -27.88 -7.49 4.09
CA TYR A 238 -29.30 -7.77 4.27
C TYR A 238 -30.04 -6.45 4.49
N ALA A 239 -30.59 -5.88 3.42
CA ALA A 239 -31.27 -4.58 3.47
C ALA A 239 -32.44 -4.54 4.48
N ASP A 240 -33.06 -5.70 4.72
CA ASP A 240 -34.20 -5.85 5.63
C ASP A 240 -33.82 -6.13 7.09
N ALA A 241 -32.53 -6.13 7.42
CA ALA A 241 -32.08 -6.31 8.81
C ALA A 241 -32.63 -5.20 9.70
N LYS A 242 -33.27 -5.61 10.79
CA LYS A 242 -34.04 -4.70 11.66
C LYS A 242 -33.23 -4.14 12.81
N ASP A 243 -32.24 -4.91 13.29
CA ASP A 243 -31.46 -4.51 14.43
C ASP A 243 -30.41 -3.46 14.04
N GLN A 244 -30.24 -2.46 14.89
CA GLN A 244 -29.19 -1.47 14.75
C GLN A 244 -27.83 -2.15 15.00
N SER A 245 -26.82 -1.81 14.18
CA SER A 245 -25.47 -2.31 14.36
C SER A 245 -24.88 -1.83 15.70
N ALA A 246 -24.39 -2.77 16.51
CA ALA A 246 -23.70 -2.46 17.75
C ALA A 246 -22.49 -1.54 17.55
N LYS A 247 -21.78 -1.69 16.42
CA LYS A 247 -20.66 -0.82 16.08
C LYS A 247 -21.11 0.59 15.69
N LEU A 248 -22.19 0.71 14.91
CA LEU A 248 -22.74 2.00 14.53
C LEU A 248 -23.22 2.77 15.77
N ALA A 249 -23.93 2.11 16.68
CA ALA A 249 -24.36 2.73 17.94
C ALA A 249 -23.19 3.30 18.75
N ALA A 250 -22.12 2.52 18.91
CA ALA A 250 -20.92 2.96 19.62
C ALA A 250 -20.19 4.11 18.90
N ILE A 251 -20.14 4.11 17.58
CA ILE A 251 -19.53 5.21 16.79
C ILE A 251 -20.38 6.47 16.96
N THR A 252 -21.70 6.37 16.90
CA THR A 252 -22.62 7.51 17.07
C THR A 252 -22.41 8.17 18.43
N GLU A 253 -22.35 7.39 19.49
CA GLU A 253 -22.08 7.89 20.85
C GLU A 253 -20.73 8.62 20.95
N LEU A 254 -19.66 8.06 20.34
CA LEU A 254 -18.36 8.72 20.31
C LEU A 254 -18.38 10.03 19.53
N VAL A 255 -19.08 10.05 18.39
CA VAL A 255 -19.20 11.25 17.55
C VAL A 255 -19.99 12.34 18.30
N GLU A 256 -21.09 11.99 18.93
CA GLU A 256 -21.88 12.92 19.76
C GLU A 256 -21.03 13.51 20.88
N THR A 257 -20.25 12.68 21.56
CA THR A 257 -19.32 13.15 22.60
C THR A 257 -18.30 14.14 22.02
N CYS A 258 -17.66 13.81 20.88
CA CYS A 258 -16.71 14.72 20.23
C CYS A 258 -17.35 16.06 19.83
N VAL A 259 -18.57 16.02 19.30
CA VAL A 259 -19.30 17.22 18.89
C VAL A 259 -19.64 18.09 20.11
N ASN A 260 -20.12 17.48 21.19
CA ASN A 260 -20.46 18.18 22.42
C ASN A 260 -19.24 18.85 23.08
N GLU A 261 -18.05 18.26 22.92
CA GLU A 261 -16.78 18.83 23.36
C GLU A 261 -16.17 19.84 22.38
N GLY A 262 -16.86 20.17 21.29
CA GLY A 262 -16.36 21.10 20.24
C GLY A 262 -15.19 20.54 19.44
N LYS A 263 -14.95 19.23 19.47
CA LYS A 263 -13.88 18.54 18.77
C LYS A 263 -14.33 18.10 17.38
N LYS A 264 -13.37 17.87 16.47
CA LYS A 264 -13.61 17.35 15.12
C LYS A 264 -13.28 15.87 15.10
N ALA A 265 -14.14 15.07 14.43
CA ALA A 265 -13.93 13.65 14.22
C ALA A 265 -13.70 13.33 12.73
N LEU A 266 -12.80 12.39 12.44
CA LEU A 266 -12.65 11.76 11.14
C LEU A 266 -12.97 10.28 11.29
N ILE A 267 -13.91 9.78 10.47
CA ILE A 267 -14.33 8.38 10.50
C ILE A 267 -13.81 7.70 9.23
N PHE A 268 -13.10 6.60 9.41
CA PHE A 268 -12.60 5.79 8.31
C PHE A 268 -13.26 4.42 8.32
N SER A 269 -13.77 3.98 7.19
CA SER A 269 -14.32 2.65 7.00
C SER A 269 -13.75 2.02 5.73
N GLN A 270 -13.57 0.70 5.76
CA GLN A 270 -13.24 -0.07 4.56
C GLN A 270 -14.45 -0.20 3.62
N PHE A 271 -15.66 -0.15 4.17
CA PHE A 271 -16.92 -0.21 3.43
C PHE A 271 -17.47 1.20 3.31
N THR A 272 -17.42 1.78 2.11
CA THR A 272 -17.94 3.13 1.85
C THR A 272 -19.43 3.22 2.14
N SER A 273 -20.20 2.19 1.79
CA SER A 273 -21.64 2.08 2.09
C SER A 273 -21.98 2.00 3.59
N PHE A 274 -20.99 1.91 4.47
CA PHE A 274 -21.18 2.05 5.93
C PHE A 274 -21.15 3.51 6.37
N LEU A 275 -20.61 4.40 5.55
CA LEU A 275 -20.48 5.84 5.83
C LEU A 275 -21.63 6.65 5.25
N ASP A 276 -22.44 6.06 4.35
CA ASP A 276 -23.67 6.62 3.76
C ASP A 276 -24.87 6.46 4.73
#